data_57eb3f47863bbef21aa69abb9c6e703d
#
_entry.id   57eb3f47863bbef21aa69abb9c6e703d
#
_cell.length_a   1.000
_cell.length_b   1.000
_cell.length_c   1.000
_cell.angle_alpha   90.00
_cell.angle_beta   90.00
_cell.angle_gamma   90.00
#
_symmetry.space_group_name_H-M   'P 1'
#
loop_
_entity.id
_entity.type
_entity.pdbx_description
1 polymer ?
#
loop_
_entity_poly.entity_id
_entity_poly.type
_entity_poly.pdbx_seq_one_letter_code
_entity_poly.pdbx_strand_id
1 'polypeptide(L)'
;MNIGLFSYLFAAGAFSILTMLLIFSWRGRQLGAAVTLASALSAAWAVVSAVSALYSLPIELMQASELAKLASWCFFLLKILELKQAEKSTHSRISIFTSLFFLILALAIVLIFAAPITSQFMGFTDTLETDTGLIGWLAFSVIGMLLLEQIYRNSSISERWALKFLCLGIGAIFAYDFFMFSEALLFKQINPDLW
;
A
#
# COMPACT_ATOMS: atom_id res chain seq x y z
N MET A 1 11.67 17.48 19.77
CA MET A 1 11.69 17.65 18.31
C MET A 1 11.10 16.37 17.75
N ASN A 2 9.90 16.41 17.14
CA ASN A 2 9.21 15.18 16.71
C ASN A 2 9.90 14.64 15.45
N ILE A 3 10.75 13.62 15.63
CA ILE A 3 11.48 12.97 14.52
C ILE A 3 10.48 12.44 13.47
N GLY A 4 9.33 11.91 13.91
CA GLY A 4 8.27 11.45 13.01
C GLY A 4 7.74 12.54 12.08
N LEU A 5 7.49 13.76 12.60
CA LEU A 5 7.03 14.88 11.77
C LEU A 5 8.01 15.20 10.63
N PHE A 6 9.31 15.23 10.92
CA PHE A 6 10.33 15.48 9.89
C PHE A 6 10.38 14.38 8.84
N SER A 7 10.26 13.12 9.26
CA SER A 7 10.22 11.98 8.34
C SER A 7 9.03 12.06 7.39
N TYR A 8 7.84 12.36 7.90
CA TYR A 8 6.63 12.51 7.07
C TYR A 8 6.69 13.72 6.13
N LEU A 9 7.21 14.86 6.59
CA LEU A 9 7.38 16.03 5.73
C LEU A 9 8.40 15.77 4.61
N PHE A 10 9.49 15.06 4.91
CA PHE A 10 10.46 14.65 3.90
C PHE A 10 9.85 13.68 2.89
N ALA A 11 9.09 12.67 3.35
CA ALA A 11 8.38 11.74 2.49
C ALA A 11 7.35 12.45 1.60
N ALA A 12 6.55 13.37 2.18
CA ALA A 12 5.59 14.18 1.45
C ALA A 12 6.26 15.00 0.34
N GLY A 13 7.39 15.64 0.64
CA GLY A 13 8.18 16.38 -0.35
C GLY A 13 8.72 15.49 -1.46
N ALA A 14 9.32 14.34 -1.11
CA ALA A 14 9.89 13.41 -2.08
C ALA A 14 8.81 12.83 -3.02
N PHE A 15 7.68 12.36 -2.48
CA PHE A 15 6.58 11.83 -3.30
C PHE A 15 5.88 12.93 -4.12
N SER A 16 5.78 14.17 -3.62
CA SER A 16 5.24 15.30 -4.38
C SER A 16 6.13 15.65 -5.58
N ILE A 17 7.45 15.71 -5.39
CA ILE A 17 8.40 15.93 -6.48
C ILE A 17 8.31 14.79 -7.49
N LEU A 18 8.29 13.54 -7.03
CA LEU A 18 8.14 12.37 -7.92
C LEU A 18 6.83 12.46 -8.72
N THR A 19 5.72 12.80 -8.07
CA THR A 19 4.42 12.96 -8.74
C THR A 19 4.47 14.03 -9.82
N MET A 20 5.06 15.19 -9.52
CA MET A 20 5.24 16.27 -10.51
C MET A 20 6.08 15.82 -11.70
N LEU A 21 7.21 15.16 -11.45
CA LEU A 21 8.08 14.65 -12.53
C LEU A 21 7.34 13.63 -13.40
N LEU A 22 6.53 12.75 -12.80
CA LEU A 22 5.73 11.77 -13.53
C LEU A 22 4.63 12.43 -14.36
N ILE A 23 3.96 13.47 -13.86
CA ILE A 23 2.96 14.24 -14.60
C ILE A 23 3.59 14.92 -15.83
N PHE A 24 4.74 15.58 -15.67
CA PHE A 24 5.44 16.23 -16.77
C PHE A 24 6.01 15.23 -17.80
N SER A 25 6.39 14.03 -17.36
CA SER A 25 6.88 12.95 -18.21
C SER A 25 5.77 12.11 -18.83
N TRP A 26 4.51 12.35 -18.46
CA TRP A 26 3.39 11.52 -18.87
C TRP A 26 3.07 11.65 -20.36
N ARG A 27 3.15 10.54 -21.07
CA ARG A 27 2.86 10.44 -22.51
C ARG A 27 1.56 9.69 -22.83
N GLY A 28 0.56 9.74 -21.94
CA GLY A 28 -0.74 9.07 -22.15
C GLY A 28 -0.74 7.55 -21.93
N ARG A 29 0.34 6.96 -21.40
CA ARG A 29 0.41 5.51 -21.14
C ARG A 29 -0.30 5.16 -19.82
N GLN A 30 -1.14 4.13 -19.84
CA GLN A 30 -1.90 3.67 -18.65
C GLN A 30 -0.99 3.33 -17.46
N LEU A 31 0.18 2.75 -17.71
CA LEU A 31 1.15 2.44 -16.66
C LEU A 31 1.71 3.70 -15.99
N GLY A 32 1.94 4.76 -16.79
CA GLY A 32 2.35 6.07 -16.28
C GLY A 32 1.29 6.67 -15.36
N ALA A 33 0.00 6.57 -15.73
CA ALA A 33 -1.10 7.03 -14.88
C ALA A 33 -1.15 6.27 -13.55
N ALA A 34 -0.98 4.95 -13.56
CA ALA A 34 -1.02 4.14 -12.35
C ALA A 34 0.11 4.47 -11.36
N VAL A 35 1.35 4.65 -11.84
CA VAL A 35 2.47 5.05 -10.96
C VAL A 35 2.33 6.49 -10.46
N THR A 36 1.80 7.39 -11.29
CA THR A 36 1.52 8.78 -10.86
C THR A 36 0.46 8.81 -9.77
N LEU A 37 -0.61 8.01 -9.91
CA LEU A 37 -1.64 7.88 -8.89
C LEU A 37 -1.06 7.32 -7.59
N ALA A 38 -0.25 6.26 -7.65
CA ALA A 38 0.37 5.67 -6.48
C ALA A 38 1.30 6.65 -5.75
N SER A 39 2.10 7.42 -6.50
CA SER A 39 2.97 8.47 -5.93
C SER A 39 2.15 9.61 -5.31
N ALA A 40 1.07 10.04 -5.96
CA ALA A 40 0.20 11.11 -5.45
C ALA A 40 -0.51 10.69 -4.14
N LEU A 41 -1.01 9.45 -4.09
CA LEU A 41 -1.65 8.91 -2.88
C LEU A 41 -0.63 8.70 -1.75
N SER A 42 0.62 8.34 -2.08
CA SER A 42 1.70 8.28 -1.09
C SER A 42 2.06 9.67 -0.54
N ALA A 43 2.06 10.70 -1.39
CA ALA A 43 2.24 12.09 -0.93
C ALA A 43 1.09 12.54 -0.02
N ALA A 44 -0.16 12.24 -0.39
CA ALA A 44 -1.34 12.56 0.40
C ALA A 44 -1.30 11.85 1.77
N TRP A 45 -0.96 10.57 1.80
CA TRP A 45 -0.76 9.80 3.03
C TRP A 45 0.30 10.43 3.94
N ALA A 46 1.45 10.80 3.38
CA ALA A 46 2.53 11.43 4.15
C ALA A 46 2.12 12.80 4.73
N VAL A 47 1.31 13.58 3.99
CA VAL A 47 0.74 14.83 4.49
C VAL A 47 -0.26 14.57 5.63
N VAL A 48 -1.16 13.60 5.48
CA VAL A 48 -2.12 13.22 6.53
C VAL A 48 -1.37 12.79 7.79
N SER A 49 -0.34 11.96 7.66
CA SER A 49 0.50 11.51 8.77
C SER A 49 1.28 12.66 9.43
N ALA A 50 1.81 13.60 8.65
CA ALA A 50 2.46 14.79 9.19
C ALA A 50 1.48 15.69 9.96
N VAL A 51 0.27 15.87 9.46
CA VAL A 51 -0.79 16.66 10.13
C VAL A 51 -1.26 15.95 11.40
N SER A 52 -1.39 14.62 11.39
CA SER A 52 -1.78 13.84 12.58
C SER A 52 -0.74 13.93 13.70
N ALA A 53 0.54 14.10 13.36
CA ALA A 53 1.60 14.32 14.35
C ALA A 53 1.50 15.69 15.06
N LEU A 54 0.77 16.66 14.49
CA LEU A 54 0.52 17.98 15.06
C LEU A 54 -0.86 18.14 15.68
N TYR A 55 -1.85 17.49 15.07
CA TYR A 55 -3.27 17.57 15.43
C TYR A 55 -3.83 16.17 15.53
N SER A 56 -4.69 15.91 16.51
CA SER A 56 -5.38 14.62 16.62
C SER A 56 -6.42 14.48 15.49
N LEU A 57 -6.02 13.84 14.40
CA LEU A 57 -6.94 13.51 13.30
C LEU A 57 -7.76 12.26 13.65
N PRO A 58 -8.97 12.11 13.08
CA PRO A 58 -9.76 10.88 13.20
C PRO A 58 -8.96 9.68 12.68
N ILE A 59 -8.99 8.57 13.43
CA ILE A 59 -8.25 7.34 13.08
C ILE A 59 -8.69 6.77 11.73
N GLU A 60 -9.96 6.96 11.37
CA GLU A 60 -10.53 6.50 10.10
C GLU A 60 -9.86 7.18 8.90
N LEU A 61 -9.50 8.46 9.03
CA LEU A 61 -8.80 9.20 7.98
C LEU A 61 -7.37 8.67 7.77
N MET A 62 -6.69 8.36 8.88
CA MET A 62 -5.34 7.78 8.83
C MET A 62 -5.39 6.40 8.17
N GLN A 63 -6.29 5.52 8.61
CA GLN A 63 -6.47 4.19 8.04
C GLN A 63 -6.88 4.24 6.55
N ALA A 64 -7.78 5.15 6.18
CA ALA A 64 -8.18 5.32 4.78
C ALA A 64 -7.01 5.78 3.90
N SER A 65 -6.18 6.71 4.38
CA SER A 65 -5.01 7.18 3.63
C SER A 65 -3.96 6.08 3.47
N GLU A 66 -3.72 5.28 4.51
CA GLU A 66 -2.83 4.12 4.49
C GLU A 66 -3.31 3.06 3.48
N LEU A 67 -4.60 2.71 3.54
CA LEU A 67 -5.22 1.77 2.59
C LEU A 67 -5.12 2.27 1.15
N ALA A 68 -5.38 3.55 0.92
CA ALA A 68 -5.28 4.15 -0.41
C ALA A 68 -3.85 4.07 -0.98
N LYS A 69 -2.84 4.35 -0.14
CA LYS A 69 -1.42 4.19 -0.48
C LYS A 69 -1.12 2.74 -0.91
N LEU A 70 -1.41 1.77 -0.04
CA LEU A 70 -1.11 0.35 -0.28
C LEU A 70 -1.87 -0.20 -1.49
N ALA A 71 -3.16 0.08 -1.59
CA ALA A 71 -3.99 -0.35 -2.71
C ALA A 71 -3.52 0.19 -4.05
N SER A 72 -3.07 1.45 -4.09
CA SER A 72 -2.57 2.07 -5.32
C SER A 72 -1.25 1.44 -5.79
N TRP A 73 -0.34 1.10 -4.89
CA TRP A 73 0.88 0.39 -5.24
C TRP A 73 0.60 -1.05 -5.71
N CYS A 74 -0.30 -1.77 -5.03
CA CYS A 74 -0.73 -3.10 -5.48
C CYS A 74 -1.40 -3.03 -6.86
N PHE A 75 -2.26 -2.04 -7.09
CA PHE A 75 -2.89 -1.82 -8.40
C PHE A 75 -1.85 -1.56 -9.50
N PHE A 76 -0.84 -0.73 -9.23
CA PHE A 76 0.26 -0.48 -10.16
C PHE A 76 1.03 -1.77 -10.48
N LEU A 77 1.37 -2.58 -9.46
CA LEU A 77 2.06 -3.86 -9.66
C LEU A 77 1.24 -4.84 -10.48
N LEU A 78 -0.08 -4.92 -10.22
CA LEU A 78 -1.00 -5.74 -11.02
C LEU A 78 -1.02 -5.29 -12.49
N LYS A 79 -1.04 -3.99 -12.75
CA LYS A 79 -0.99 -3.47 -14.13
C LYS A 79 0.31 -3.83 -14.86
N ILE A 80 1.44 -3.83 -14.18
CA ILE A 80 2.70 -4.33 -14.75
C ILE A 80 2.59 -5.81 -15.07
N LEU A 81 2.07 -6.61 -14.14
CA LEU A 81 1.92 -8.05 -14.31
C LEU A 81 0.97 -8.39 -15.47
N GLU A 82 -0.15 -7.67 -15.58
CA GLU A 82 -1.13 -7.80 -16.65
C GLU A 82 -0.49 -7.56 -18.03
N LEU A 83 0.26 -6.46 -18.18
CA LEU A 83 0.95 -6.14 -19.43
C LEU A 83 1.99 -7.21 -19.83
N LYS A 84 2.76 -7.71 -18.86
CA LYS A 84 3.77 -8.77 -19.11
C LYS A 84 3.14 -10.11 -19.48
N GLN A 85 1.99 -10.43 -18.96
CA GLN A 85 1.31 -11.68 -19.29
C GLN A 85 0.53 -11.60 -20.60
N ALA A 86 -0.01 -10.44 -20.95
CA ALA A 86 -0.64 -10.22 -22.26
C ALA A 86 0.33 -10.51 -23.41
N GLU A 87 1.61 -10.22 -23.23
CA GLU A 87 2.67 -10.55 -24.18
C GLU A 87 2.91 -12.07 -24.32
N LYS A 88 2.57 -12.87 -23.30
CA LYS A 88 2.76 -14.34 -23.25
C LYS A 88 1.50 -15.16 -23.54
N SER A 89 0.43 -14.58 -24.06
CA SER A 89 -0.82 -15.29 -24.48
C SER A 89 -1.54 -16.11 -23.38
N THR A 90 -1.39 -15.77 -22.10
CA THR A 90 -2.02 -16.51 -20.99
C THR A 90 -3.19 -15.71 -20.36
N HIS A 91 -4.16 -15.36 -21.19
CA HIS A 91 -5.27 -14.46 -20.83
C HIS A 91 -6.18 -14.94 -19.67
N SER A 92 -6.28 -16.24 -19.42
CA SER A 92 -7.22 -16.80 -18.44
C SER A 92 -6.78 -16.61 -16.97
N ARG A 93 -5.48 -16.64 -16.69
CA ARG A 93 -5.00 -16.58 -15.29
C ARG A 93 -5.02 -15.17 -14.69
N ILE A 94 -4.89 -14.14 -15.52
CA ILE A 94 -4.82 -12.73 -15.07
C ILE A 94 -6.17 -12.28 -14.50
N SER A 95 -7.27 -12.65 -15.17
CA SER A 95 -8.61 -12.31 -14.69
C SER A 95 -8.86 -12.82 -13.28
N ILE A 96 -8.33 -14.01 -12.94
CA ILE A 96 -8.46 -14.60 -11.61
C ILE A 96 -7.63 -13.82 -10.57
N PHE A 97 -6.38 -13.44 -10.88
CA PHE A 97 -5.54 -12.69 -9.94
C PHE A 97 -6.06 -11.27 -9.71
N THR A 98 -6.50 -10.59 -10.77
CA THR A 98 -7.09 -9.26 -10.65
C THR A 98 -8.42 -9.31 -9.89
N SER A 99 -9.28 -10.31 -10.17
CA SER A 99 -10.52 -10.52 -9.45
C SER A 99 -10.27 -10.85 -7.97
N LEU A 100 -9.29 -11.72 -7.69
CA LEU A 100 -8.90 -12.06 -6.32
C LEU A 100 -8.37 -10.84 -5.55
N PHE A 101 -7.58 -10.00 -6.21
CA PHE A 101 -7.09 -8.75 -5.60
C PHE A 101 -8.25 -7.83 -5.23
N PHE A 102 -9.20 -7.57 -6.15
CA PHE A 102 -10.36 -6.74 -5.84
C PHE A 102 -11.25 -7.35 -4.76
N LEU A 103 -11.37 -8.67 -4.71
CA LEU A 103 -12.08 -9.37 -3.65
C LEU A 103 -11.40 -9.16 -2.29
N ILE A 104 -10.07 -9.32 -2.23
CA ILE A 104 -9.29 -9.10 -1.00
C ILE A 104 -9.34 -7.62 -0.59
N LEU A 105 -9.24 -6.70 -1.54
CA LEU A 105 -9.37 -5.27 -1.29
C LEU A 105 -10.76 -4.94 -0.74
N ALA A 106 -11.82 -5.45 -1.34
CA ALA A 106 -13.18 -5.28 -0.85
C ALA A 106 -13.37 -5.87 0.55
N LEU A 107 -12.82 -7.05 0.79
CA LEU A 107 -12.84 -7.69 2.11
C LEU A 107 -12.07 -6.85 3.16
N ALA A 108 -10.88 -6.34 2.81
CA ALA A 108 -10.10 -5.48 3.70
C ALA A 108 -10.85 -4.18 4.02
N ILE A 109 -11.49 -3.55 3.03
CA ILE A 109 -12.32 -2.36 3.24
C ILE A 109 -13.48 -2.68 4.18
N VAL A 110 -14.17 -3.80 3.95
CA VAL A 110 -15.29 -4.23 4.82
C VAL A 110 -14.78 -4.48 6.24
N LEU A 111 -13.66 -5.18 6.42
CA LEU A 111 -13.11 -5.45 7.75
C LEU A 111 -12.70 -4.17 8.48
N ILE A 112 -12.04 -3.24 7.80
CA ILE A 112 -11.57 -1.99 8.40
C ILE A 112 -12.73 -1.06 8.78
N PHE A 113 -13.75 -0.91 7.91
CA PHE A 113 -14.84 0.03 8.13
C PHE A 113 -16.08 -0.59 8.81
N ALA A 114 -16.23 -1.92 8.79
CA ALA A 114 -17.30 -2.60 9.52
C ALA A 114 -16.94 -2.92 10.97
N ALA A 115 -15.65 -2.96 11.32
CA ALA A 115 -15.20 -3.26 12.68
C ALA A 115 -15.84 -2.35 13.74
N PRO A 116 -15.85 -1.00 13.62
CA PRO A 116 -16.50 -0.13 14.60
C PRO A 116 -18.04 -0.29 14.66
N ILE A 117 -18.66 -0.80 13.60
CA ILE A 117 -20.11 -1.04 13.56
C ILE A 117 -20.45 -2.36 14.25
N THR A 118 -19.63 -3.39 14.04
CA THR A 118 -19.86 -4.73 14.62
C THR A 118 -19.57 -4.76 16.12
N SER A 119 -18.62 -3.97 16.63
CA SER A 119 -18.29 -3.88 18.05
C SER A 119 -19.48 -3.34 18.85
N GLN A 120 -20.23 -2.36 18.33
CA GLN A 120 -21.43 -1.82 18.96
C GLN A 120 -22.58 -2.83 19.04
N PHE A 121 -22.67 -3.78 18.09
CA PHE A 121 -23.77 -4.74 18.03
C PHE A 121 -23.49 -6.07 18.72
N MET A 122 -22.24 -6.51 18.78
CA MET A 122 -21.87 -7.86 19.26
C MET A 122 -21.14 -7.88 20.59
N GLY A 123 -20.77 -6.72 21.18
CA GLY A 123 -20.09 -6.67 22.49
C GLY A 123 -18.73 -7.39 22.50
N PHE A 124 -18.08 -7.52 21.36
CA PHE A 124 -16.72 -8.06 21.27
C PHE A 124 -15.73 -7.12 21.94
N THR A 125 -14.78 -7.68 22.67
CA THR A 125 -13.74 -6.91 23.35
C THR A 125 -12.83 -6.21 22.35
N ASP A 126 -12.40 -5.00 22.65
CA ASP A 126 -11.54 -4.13 21.82
C ASP A 126 -10.29 -4.83 21.22
N THR A 127 -9.82 -5.88 21.89
CA THR A 127 -8.64 -6.66 21.48
C THR A 127 -8.84 -7.46 20.19
N LEU A 128 -10.01 -8.11 20.00
CA LEU A 128 -10.29 -8.91 18.80
C LEU A 128 -10.47 -8.03 17.57
N GLU A 129 -11.03 -6.84 17.75
CA GLU A 129 -11.23 -5.87 16.69
C GLU A 129 -9.89 -5.33 16.16
N THR A 130 -8.99 -4.99 17.08
CA THR A 130 -7.64 -4.53 16.75
C THR A 130 -6.83 -5.63 16.04
N ASP A 131 -6.90 -6.88 16.50
CA ASP A 131 -6.15 -8.01 15.93
C ASP A 131 -6.61 -8.33 14.49
N THR A 132 -7.90 -8.35 14.21
CA THR A 132 -8.42 -8.62 12.85
C THR A 132 -8.04 -7.53 11.87
N GLY A 133 -8.05 -6.28 12.28
CA GLY A 133 -7.57 -5.15 11.48
C GLY A 133 -6.07 -5.30 11.13
N LEU A 134 -5.23 -5.56 12.13
CA LEU A 134 -3.78 -5.74 11.96
C LEU A 134 -3.44 -6.91 11.04
N ILE A 135 -4.17 -8.03 11.13
CA ILE A 135 -4.00 -9.17 10.22
C ILE A 135 -4.33 -8.77 8.77
N GLY A 136 -5.35 -7.94 8.56
CA GLY A 136 -5.69 -7.41 7.24
C GLY A 136 -4.57 -6.56 6.64
N TRP A 137 -3.99 -5.66 7.41
CA TRP A 137 -2.85 -4.84 7.01
C TRP A 137 -1.60 -5.67 6.70
N LEU A 138 -1.31 -6.66 7.56
CA LEU A 138 -0.20 -7.59 7.36
C LEU A 138 -0.39 -8.41 6.07
N ALA A 139 -1.59 -8.92 5.83
CA ALA A 139 -1.89 -9.65 4.59
C ALA A 139 -1.70 -8.78 3.34
N PHE A 140 -2.05 -7.49 3.41
CA PHE A 140 -1.86 -6.55 2.32
C PHE A 140 -0.38 -6.35 1.97
N SER A 141 0.48 -6.17 2.97
CA SER A 141 1.92 -6.03 2.76
C SER A 141 2.55 -7.31 2.18
N VAL A 142 2.13 -8.48 2.65
CA VAL A 142 2.57 -9.78 2.08
C VAL A 142 2.15 -9.92 0.61
N ILE A 143 0.90 -9.57 0.27
CA ILE A 143 0.41 -9.60 -1.12
C ILE A 143 1.24 -8.68 -2.01
N GLY A 144 1.55 -7.46 -1.54
CA GLY A 144 2.42 -6.53 -2.27
C GLY A 144 3.80 -7.11 -2.55
N MET A 145 4.43 -7.75 -1.56
CA MET A 145 5.72 -8.43 -1.75
C MET A 145 5.64 -9.61 -2.72
N LEU A 146 4.58 -10.42 -2.65
CA LEU A 146 4.36 -11.53 -3.59
C LEU A 146 4.15 -11.06 -5.03
N LEU A 147 3.41 -9.97 -5.23
CA LEU A 147 3.24 -9.35 -6.56
C LEU A 147 4.58 -8.88 -7.11
N LEU A 148 5.39 -8.26 -6.27
CA LEU A 148 6.71 -7.78 -6.64
C LEU A 148 7.66 -8.93 -7.03
N GLU A 149 7.66 -10.01 -6.24
CA GLU A 149 8.40 -11.24 -6.57
C GLU A 149 7.94 -11.81 -7.91
N GLN A 150 6.63 -11.89 -8.15
CA GLN A 150 6.08 -12.40 -9.41
C GLN A 150 6.52 -11.57 -10.61
N ILE A 151 6.52 -10.24 -10.49
CA ILE A 151 7.00 -9.33 -11.55
C ILE A 151 8.48 -9.61 -11.84
N TYR A 152 9.30 -9.69 -10.80
CA TYR A 152 10.74 -9.93 -10.94
C TYR A 152 11.04 -11.29 -11.57
N ARG A 153 10.35 -12.36 -11.16
CA ARG A 153 10.51 -13.72 -11.71
C ARG A 153 10.06 -13.83 -13.16
N ASN A 154 8.99 -13.11 -13.54
CA ASN A 154 8.45 -13.13 -14.90
C ASN A 154 9.19 -12.20 -15.87
N SER A 155 10.20 -11.46 -15.40
CA SER A 155 10.97 -10.51 -16.21
C SER A 155 12.18 -11.15 -16.85
N SER A 156 12.51 -10.75 -18.09
CA SER A 156 13.72 -11.12 -18.78
C SER A 156 14.98 -10.55 -18.09
N ILE A 157 16.16 -11.11 -18.39
CA ILE A 157 17.43 -10.68 -17.76
C ILE A 157 17.71 -9.19 -18.01
N SER A 158 17.42 -8.69 -19.21
CA SER A 158 17.58 -7.27 -19.56
C SER A 158 16.61 -6.35 -18.81
N GLU A 159 15.35 -6.78 -18.59
CA GLU A 159 14.36 -6.02 -17.88
C GLU A 159 14.60 -5.98 -16.36
N ARG A 160 15.17 -7.06 -15.79
CA ARG A 160 15.50 -7.12 -14.35
C ARG A 160 16.41 -5.98 -13.92
N TRP A 161 17.29 -5.54 -14.81
CA TRP A 161 18.18 -4.41 -14.52
C TRP A 161 17.40 -3.09 -14.31
N ALA A 162 16.42 -2.82 -15.17
CA ALA A 162 15.55 -1.64 -15.03
C ALA A 162 14.59 -1.77 -13.83
N LEU A 163 14.06 -2.98 -13.60
CA LEU A 163 13.12 -3.24 -12.51
C LEU A 163 13.77 -3.28 -11.12
N LYS A 164 15.08 -3.49 -11.05
CA LYS A 164 15.82 -3.60 -9.78
C LYS A 164 15.56 -2.42 -8.85
N PHE A 165 15.61 -1.20 -9.35
CA PHE A 165 15.38 0.00 -8.53
C PHE A 165 13.90 0.17 -8.14
N LEU A 166 12.98 -0.18 -9.05
CA LEU A 166 11.55 -0.21 -8.77
C LEU A 166 11.25 -1.24 -7.67
N CYS A 167 11.78 -2.45 -7.82
CA CYS A 167 11.59 -3.52 -6.84
C CYS A 167 12.19 -3.16 -5.48
N LEU A 168 13.35 -2.50 -5.46
CA LEU A 168 13.97 -2.06 -4.21
C LEU A 168 13.10 -0.98 -3.52
N GLY A 169 12.65 0.03 -4.26
CA GLY A 169 11.84 1.13 -3.69
C GLY A 169 10.49 0.66 -3.18
N ILE A 170 9.72 -0.03 -4.03
CA ILE A 170 8.38 -0.52 -3.65
C ILE A 170 8.51 -1.66 -2.61
N GLY A 171 9.52 -2.53 -2.76
CA GLY A 171 9.80 -3.59 -1.80
C GLY A 171 10.12 -3.07 -0.41
N ALA A 172 10.85 -1.95 -0.31
CA ALA A 172 11.14 -1.30 0.97
C ALA A 172 9.86 -0.78 1.65
N ILE A 173 8.89 -0.23 0.89
CA ILE A 173 7.60 0.21 1.42
C ILE A 173 6.86 -0.98 2.05
N PHE A 174 6.64 -2.05 1.28
CA PHE A 174 5.91 -3.22 1.78
C PHE A 174 6.66 -3.97 2.90
N ALA A 175 7.99 -4.00 2.86
CA ALA A 175 8.78 -4.62 3.92
C ALA A 175 8.69 -3.81 5.23
N TYR A 176 8.68 -2.48 5.15
CA TYR A 176 8.48 -1.61 6.30
C TYR A 176 7.08 -1.79 6.89
N ASP A 177 6.04 -1.77 6.05
CA ASP A 177 4.65 -1.99 6.48
C ASP A 177 4.48 -3.37 7.11
N PHE A 178 5.08 -4.41 6.51
CA PHE A 178 5.10 -5.77 7.08
C PHE A 178 5.74 -5.79 8.47
N PHE A 179 6.89 -5.16 8.63
CA PHE A 179 7.59 -5.09 9.92
C PHE A 179 6.74 -4.37 10.96
N MET A 180 6.21 -3.19 10.63
CA MET A 180 5.39 -2.37 11.53
C MET A 180 4.13 -3.10 11.98
N PHE A 181 3.38 -3.71 11.06
CA PHE A 181 2.14 -4.44 11.40
C PHE A 181 2.41 -5.77 12.10
N SER A 182 3.55 -6.44 11.82
CA SER A 182 3.97 -7.64 12.55
C SER A 182 4.31 -7.31 14.00
N GLU A 183 5.02 -6.22 14.24
CA GLU A 183 5.35 -5.74 15.59
C GLU A 183 4.06 -5.36 16.35
N ALA A 184 3.18 -4.60 15.69
CA ALA A 184 1.90 -4.22 16.29
C ALA A 184 1.05 -5.44 16.67
N LEU A 185 1.02 -6.47 15.83
CA LEU A 185 0.30 -7.72 16.12
C LEU A 185 0.92 -8.49 17.30
N LEU A 186 2.26 -8.51 17.39
CA LEU A 186 2.99 -9.24 18.42
C LEU A 186 2.83 -8.59 19.79
N PHE A 187 2.92 -7.26 19.85
CA PHE A 187 2.87 -6.50 21.11
C PHE A 187 1.47 -5.97 21.45
N LYS A 188 0.46 -6.24 20.59
CA LYS A 188 -0.94 -5.81 20.76
C LYS A 188 -1.10 -4.29 20.86
N GLN A 189 -0.18 -3.54 20.31
CA GLN A 189 -0.19 -2.08 20.27
C GLN A 189 0.64 -1.58 19.09
N ILE A 190 0.16 -0.52 18.46
CA ILE A 190 0.95 0.18 17.42
C ILE A 190 1.96 1.07 18.13
N ASN A 191 3.24 0.87 17.84
CA ASN A 191 4.29 1.70 18.41
C ASN A 191 4.22 3.11 17.79
N PRO A 192 3.97 4.19 18.58
CA PRO A 192 3.85 5.54 18.06
C PRO A 192 5.13 6.07 17.38
N ASP A 193 6.29 5.48 17.69
CA ASP A 193 7.58 5.87 17.12
C ASP A 193 7.79 5.28 15.70
N LEU A 194 7.04 4.24 15.36
CA LEU A 194 7.09 3.59 14.05
C LEU A 194 5.94 4.02 13.12
N TRP A 195 4.87 4.49 13.72
CA TRP A 195 3.69 4.97 12.96
C TRP A 195 3.87 6.38 12.46
#